data_516c65b6fb4af395f8097461e997783c
#
_entry.id   516c65b6fb4af395f8097461e997783c
#
_cell.length_a   1.000
_cell.length_b   1.000
_cell.length_c   1.000
_cell.angle_alpha   90.00
_cell.angle_beta   90.00
_cell.angle_gamma   90.00
#
_symmetry.space_group_name_H-M   'P 1'
#
loop_
_entity.id
_entity.type
_entity.pdbx_description
1 polymer ?
#
loop_
_entity_poly.entity_id
_entity_poly.type
_entity_poly.pdbx_seq_one_letter_code
_entity_poly.pdbx_strand_id
1 'polypeptide(L)'
;MQCRGNNDTVEKAIDEWVDLTEKEDYRALVCDMAERMYSDKYLKAYRPLLPLLTMVQKPKDKERFITLAKSCLSCDTYESLNKIKCPTLVIGAREDKVVGVSGSIELAEKIGCELYIYEHLGHAAYEEAGDFNKRVFDFLTRGK
;
A
#
# COMPACT_ATOMS: atom_id res chain seq x y z
N MET A 1 -5.67 5.59 2.72
CA MET A 1 -7.06 5.52 3.17
C MET A 1 -7.12 4.48 4.26
N GLN A 2 -7.44 4.88 5.48
CA GLN A 2 -7.34 4.02 6.65
C GLN A 2 -8.73 3.49 7.00
N CYS A 3 -8.86 2.17 7.11
CA CYS A 3 -10.07 1.52 7.61
C CYS A 3 -9.86 1.14 9.07
N ARG A 4 -10.91 1.20 9.91
CA ARG A 4 -10.82 0.98 11.37
C ARG A 4 -10.22 -0.38 11.78
N GLY A 5 -10.27 -1.38 10.91
CA GLY A 5 -9.88 -2.74 11.26
C GLY A 5 -8.38 -3.05 11.24
N ASN A 6 -7.51 -2.15 10.78
CA ASN A 6 -6.09 -2.46 10.62
C ASN A 6 -5.12 -1.33 11.04
N ASN A 7 -5.53 -0.49 11.98
CA ASN A 7 -4.71 0.63 12.49
C ASN A 7 -3.34 0.16 12.97
N ASP A 8 -3.28 -0.94 13.73
CA ASP A 8 -2.03 -1.42 14.35
C ASP A 8 -0.95 -1.77 13.31
N THR A 9 -1.32 -2.31 12.14
CA THR A 9 -0.33 -2.68 11.12
C THR A 9 0.23 -1.45 10.43
N VAL A 10 -0.65 -0.52 10.05
CA VAL A 10 -0.25 0.76 9.44
C VAL A 10 0.56 1.59 10.42
N GLU A 11 0.11 1.71 11.67
CA GLU A 11 0.78 2.47 12.71
C GLU A 11 2.21 1.96 12.94
N LYS A 12 2.38 0.64 13.13
CA LYS A 12 3.70 0.02 13.27
C LYS A 12 4.62 0.26 12.07
N ALA A 13 4.08 0.18 10.83
CA ALA A 13 4.87 0.44 9.64
C ALA A 13 5.33 1.91 9.59
N ILE A 14 4.42 2.85 9.86
CA ILE A 14 4.71 4.28 9.84
C ILE A 14 5.71 4.66 10.95
N ASP A 15 5.54 4.15 12.16
CA ASP A 15 6.43 4.42 13.28
C ASP A 15 7.85 3.93 12.99
N GLU A 16 7.99 2.71 12.45
CA GLU A 16 9.30 2.17 12.05
C GLU A 16 9.94 3.01 10.95
N TRP A 17 9.18 3.42 9.92
CA TRP A 17 9.71 4.23 8.83
C TRP A 17 10.11 5.64 9.29
N VAL A 18 9.38 6.23 10.22
CA VAL A 18 9.74 7.51 10.84
C VAL A 18 11.01 7.37 11.65
N ASP A 19 11.11 6.35 12.52
CA ASP A 19 12.29 6.10 13.37
C ASP A 19 13.56 5.88 12.50
N LEU A 20 13.47 5.01 11.48
CA LEU A 20 14.58 4.76 10.56
C LEU A 20 14.98 6.03 9.79
N THR A 21 14.01 6.87 9.43
CA THR A 21 14.27 8.14 8.75
C THR A 21 14.92 9.15 9.70
N GLU A 22 14.49 9.23 10.95
CA GLU A 22 15.09 10.10 11.97
C GLU A 22 16.54 9.71 12.24
N LYS A 23 16.86 8.42 12.29
CA LYS A 23 18.20 7.83 12.41
C LYS A 23 19.05 7.92 11.15
N GLU A 24 18.45 8.33 10.02
CA GLU A 24 19.07 8.36 8.70
C GLU A 24 19.56 6.98 8.21
N ASP A 25 19.00 5.91 8.76
CA ASP A 25 19.24 4.54 8.27
C ASP A 25 18.37 4.24 7.04
N TYR A 26 18.68 4.93 5.95
CA TYR A 26 17.93 4.78 4.71
C TYR A 26 18.05 3.40 4.09
N ARG A 27 19.11 2.64 4.44
CA ARG A 27 19.23 1.27 3.97
C ARG A 27 18.19 0.38 4.62
N ALA A 28 18.08 0.44 5.94
CA ALA A 28 17.07 -0.30 6.68
C ALA A 28 15.66 0.14 6.25
N LEU A 29 15.42 1.46 6.10
CA LEU A 29 14.16 2.01 5.63
C LEU A 29 13.73 1.39 4.29
N VAL A 30 14.57 1.44 3.27
CA VAL A 30 14.23 0.91 1.93
C VAL A 30 14.02 -0.61 1.97
N CYS A 31 14.82 -1.33 2.76
CA CYS A 31 14.64 -2.77 2.93
C CYS A 31 13.30 -3.10 3.60
N ASP A 32 12.96 -2.45 4.71
CA ASP A 32 11.69 -2.68 5.42
C ASP A 32 10.48 -2.29 4.55
N MET A 33 10.55 -1.15 3.86
CA MET A 33 9.51 -0.75 2.90
C MET A 33 9.32 -1.83 1.82
N ALA A 34 10.40 -2.34 1.24
CA ALA A 34 10.32 -3.38 0.22
C ALA A 34 9.69 -4.68 0.78
N GLU A 35 10.08 -5.11 1.99
CA GLU A 35 9.56 -6.32 2.64
C GLU A 35 8.06 -6.23 2.99
N ARG A 36 7.55 -5.03 3.22
CA ARG A 36 6.12 -4.81 3.48
C ARG A 36 5.30 -4.61 2.20
N MET A 37 5.90 -3.98 1.19
CA MET A 37 5.19 -3.61 -0.05
C MET A 37 5.05 -4.78 -1.03
N TYR A 38 6.04 -5.66 -1.11
CA TYR A 38 6.08 -6.70 -2.13
C TYR A 38 5.88 -8.10 -1.57
N SER A 39 5.39 -9.01 -2.41
CA SER A 39 5.31 -10.44 -2.08
C SER A 39 6.70 -11.05 -1.93
N ASP A 40 6.80 -12.12 -1.13
CA ASP A 40 8.07 -12.84 -0.93
C ASP A 40 8.63 -13.39 -2.25
N LYS A 41 7.77 -13.76 -3.19
CA LYS A 41 8.17 -14.23 -4.53
C LYS A 41 8.82 -13.13 -5.34
N TYR A 42 8.25 -11.94 -5.32
CA TYR A 42 8.78 -10.77 -6.02
C TYR A 42 10.12 -10.34 -5.43
N LEU A 43 10.19 -10.28 -4.09
CA LEU A 43 11.41 -9.92 -3.37
C LEU A 43 12.57 -10.88 -3.66
N LYS A 44 12.33 -12.19 -3.77
CA LYS A 44 13.39 -13.15 -4.12
C LYS A 44 14.06 -12.82 -5.45
N ALA A 45 13.29 -12.36 -6.44
CA ALA A 45 13.81 -11.98 -7.75
C ALA A 45 14.65 -10.69 -7.70
N TYR A 46 14.26 -9.73 -6.87
CA TYR A 46 14.87 -8.40 -6.82
C TYR A 46 15.87 -8.20 -5.68
N ARG A 47 15.99 -9.16 -4.75
CA ARG A 47 16.87 -9.08 -3.59
C ARG A 47 18.33 -8.73 -3.92
N PRO A 48 18.93 -9.21 -5.04
CA PRO A 48 20.29 -8.81 -5.41
C PRO A 48 20.42 -7.32 -5.79
N LEU A 49 19.32 -6.67 -6.18
CA LEU A 49 19.28 -5.26 -6.57
C LEU A 49 18.98 -4.31 -5.41
N LEU A 50 18.52 -4.82 -4.26
CA LEU A 50 18.18 -3.99 -3.09
C LEU A 50 19.32 -3.04 -2.68
N PRO A 51 20.61 -3.46 -2.62
CA PRO A 51 21.69 -2.53 -2.26
C PRO A 51 21.80 -1.33 -3.20
N LEU A 52 21.53 -1.53 -4.49
CA LEU A 52 21.52 -0.44 -5.48
C LEU A 52 20.31 0.47 -5.30
N LEU A 53 19.13 -0.11 -5.04
CA LEU A 53 17.89 0.62 -4.81
C LEU A 53 18.00 1.52 -3.57
N THR A 54 18.66 1.07 -2.50
CA THR A 54 18.86 1.88 -1.29
C THR A 54 19.66 3.16 -1.54
N MET A 55 20.51 3.19 -2.56
CA MET A 55 21.27 4.39 -2.93
C MET A 55 20.41 5.43 -3.65
N VAL A 56 19.37 5.00 -4.36
CA VAL A 56 18.56 5.85 -5.25
C VAL A 56 17.24 6.25 -4.59
N GLN A 57 16.66 5.40 -3.76
CA GLN A 57 15.31 5.57 -3.19
C GLN A 57 15.28 6.26 -1.82
N LYS A 58 16.40 6.75 -1.31
CA LYS A 58 16.38 7.52 -0.05
C LYS A 58 15.53 8.79 -0.19
N PRO A 59 14.78 9.19 0.86
CA PRO A 59 14.06 10.45 0.87
C PRO A 59 15.00 11.64 0.57
N LYS A 60 14.63 12.50 -0.38
CA LYS A 60 15.38 13.71 -0.68
C LYS A 60 15.18 14.80 0.38
N ASP A 61 14.02 14.77 1.03
CA ASP A 61 13.60 15.69 2.07
C ASP A 61 13.05 14.87 3.23
N LYS A 62 13.83 14.77 4.29
CA LYS A 62 13.56 14.01 5.51
C LYS A 62 12.31 14.50 6.21
N GLU A 63 12.18 15.80 6.43
CA GLU A 63 11.07 16.40 7.15
C GLU A 63 9.76 16.21 6.40
N ARG A 64 9.79 16.37 5.08
CA ARG A 64 8.65 16.13 4.23
C ARG A 64 8.21 14.66 4.27
N PHE A 65 9.15 13.72 4.21
CA PHE A 65 8.83 12.29 4.31
C PHE A 65 8.14 11.98 5.63
N ILE A 66 8.69 12.43 6.77
CA ILE A 66 8.13 12.23 8.10
C ILE A 66 6.73 12.83 8.20
N THR A 67 6.54 14.06 7.71
CA THR A 67 5.24 14.74 7.71
C THR A 67 4.20 13.95 6.91
N LEU A 68 4.54 13.49 5.71
CA LEU A 68 3.65 12.71 4.87
C LEU A 68 3.34 11.34 5.50
N ALA A 69 4.33 10.65 6.04
CA ALA A 69 4.15 9.39 6.73
C ALA A 69 3.17 9.54 7.92
N LYS A 70 3.40 10.52 8.79
CA LYS A 70 2.52 10.78 9.93
C LYS A 70 1.11 11.23 9.51
N SER A 71 0.96 11.91 8.38
CA SER A 71 -0.36 12.31 7.87
C SER A 71 -1.24 11.11 7.48
N CYS A 72 -0.64 9.97 7.13
CA CYS A 72 -1.38 8.74 6.86
C CYS A 72 -2.14 8.25 8.09
N LEU A 73 -1.62 8.47 9.31
CA LEU A 73 -2.26 8.06 10.56
C LEU A 73 -3.46 8.94 10.93
N SER A 74 -3.44 10.21 10.52
CA SER A 74 -4.52 11.17 10.80
C SER A 74 -5.63 11.19 9.75
N CYS A 75 -5.45 10.51 8.62
CA CYS A 75 -6.42 10.49 7.53
C CYS A 75 -7.52 9.46 7.83
N ASP A 76 -8.66 9.92 8.34
CA ASP A 76 -9.85 9.09 8.53
C ASP A 76 -11.01 9.60 7.65
N THR A 77 -11.35 8.84 6.63
CA THR A 77 -12.48 9.12 5.73
C THR A 77 -13.59 8.07 5.84
N TYR A 78 -13.50 7.17 6.82
CA TYR A 78 -14.37 6.00 6.92
C TYR A 78 -15.87 6.35 6.94
N GLU A 79 -16.26 7.34 7.73
CA GLU A 79 -17.66 7.76 7.84
C GLU A 79 -18.19 8.47 6.56
N SER A 80 -17.30 8.81 5.62
CA SER A 80 -17.66 9.45 4.36
C SER A 80 -17.73 8.49 3.17
N LEU A 81 -17.35 7.23 3.34
CA LEU A 81 -17.30 6.24 2.26
C LEU A 81 -18.67 5.96 1.65
N ASN A 82 -19.72 5.98 2.44
CA ASN A 82 -21.11 5.81 1.99
C ASN A 82 -21.62 6.92 1.06
N LYS A 83 -20.90 8.05 0.96
CA LYS A 83 -21.20 9.14 0.04
C LYS A 83 -20.72 8.87 -1.39
N ILE A 84 -19.87 7.86 -1.59
CA ILE A 84 -19.39 7.45 -2.92
C ILE A 84 -20.56 6.79 -3.65
N LYS A 85 -20.97 7.38 -4.77
CA LYS A 85 -22.11 6.91 -5.59
C LYS A 85 -21.73 6.53 -7.02
N CYS A 86 -20.49 6.82 -7.42
CA CYS A 86 -19.99 6.40 -8.72
C CYS A 86 -19.64 4.90 -8.71
N PRO A 87 -19.62 4.23 -9.87
CA PRO A 87 -19.06 2.89 -10.01
C PRO A 87 -17.66 2.86 -9.42
N THR A 88 -17.39 1.92 -8.52
CA THR A 88 -16.12 1.81 -7.81
C THR A 88 -15.62 0.38 -7.85
N LEU A 89 -14.33 0.21 -8.05
CA LEU A 89 -13.60 -1.05 -7.92
C LEU A 89 -12.54 -0.89 -6.85
N VAL A 90 -12.56 -1.73 -5.84
CA VAL A 90 -11.48 -1.88 -4.87
C VAL A 90 -10.61 -3.06 -5.29
N ILE A 91 -9.31 -2.83 -5.37
CA ILE A 91 -8.33 -3.89 -5.62
C ILE A 91 -7.44 -3.99 -4.39
N GLY A 92 -7.36 -5.18 -3.82
CA GLY A 92 -6.50 -5.49 -2.68
C GLY A 92 -5.58 -6.67 -2.98
N ALA A 93 -4.70 -6.98 -2.02
CA ALA A 93 -3.79 -8.10 -2.11
C ALA A 93 -3.72 -8.87 -0.77
N ARG A 94 -3.63 -10.21 -0.85
CA ARG A 94 -3.68 -11.08 0.32
C ARG A 94 -2.44 -10.92 1.20
N GLU A 95 -1.27 -10.73 0.57
CA GLU A 95 0.01 -10.61 1.26
C GLU A 95 0.40 -9.15 1.54
N ASP A 96 -0.56 -8.22 1.52
CA ASP A 96 -0.33 -6.81 1.88
C ASP A 96 0.03 -6.70 3.37
N LYS A 97 1.28 -6.32 3.64
CA LYS A 97 1.82 -6.14 5.00
C LYS A 97 1.83 -4.66 5.44
N VAL A 98 1.30 -3.75 4.62
CA VAL A 98 1.19 -2.32 4.93
C VAL A 98 -0.18 -2.00 5.50
N VAL A 99 -1.25 -2.22 4.72
CA VAL A 99 -2.62 -1.92 5.14
C VAL A 99 -3.45 -3.17 5.42
N GLY A 100 -2.96 -4.34 4.99
CA GLY A 100 -3.63 -5.63 5.15
C GLY A 100 -4.84 -5.80 4.22
N VAL A 101 -5.15 -7.06 3.88
CA VAL A 101 -6.28 -7.38 3.01
C VAL A 101 -7.63 -7.01 3.63
N SER A 102 -7.75 -7.06 4.97
CA SER A 102 -8.98 -6.71 5.69
C SER A 102 -9.41 -5.27 5.42
N GLY A 103 -8.46 -4.34 5.28
CA GLY A 103 -8.76 -2.96 4.94
C GLY A 103 -9.43 -2.81 3.56
N SER A 104 -8.98 -3.57 2.57
CA SER A 104 -9.62 -3.57 1.24
C SER A 104 -11.03 -4.17 1.27
N ILE A 105 -11.24 -5.23 2.04
CA ILE A 105 -12.54 -5.87 2.20
C ILE A 105 -13.51 -4.90 2.89
N GLU A 106 -13.13 -4.34 4.03
CA GLU A 106 -13.94 -3.38 4.79
C GLU A 106 -14.30 -2.14 3.95
N LEU A 107 -13.34 -1.63 3.17
CA LEU A 107 -13.55 -0.52 2.26
C LEU A 107 -14.63 -0.84 1.21
N ALA A 108 -14.52 -1.99 0.56
CA ALA A 108 -15.46 -2.42 -0.47
C ALA A 108 -16.88 -2.65 0.11
N GLU A 109 -16.97 -3.27 1.28
CA GLU A 109 -18.24 -3.47 1.99
C GLU A 109 -18.90 -2.15 2.37
N LYS A 110 -18.14 -1.20 2.93
CA LYS A 110 -18.67 0.10 3.36
C LYS A 110 -19.15 0.96 2.18
N ILE A 111 -18.47 0.89 1.04
CA ILE A 111 -18.89 1.57 -0.20
C ILE A 111 -20.04 0.80 -0.87
N GLY A 112 -20.11 -0.51 -0.72
CA GLY A 112 -21.02 -1.38 -1.45
C GLY A 112 -20.60 -1.56 -2.90
N CYS A 113 -19.32 -1.83 -3.16
CA CYS A 113 -18.74 -1.83 -4.51
C CYS A 113 -18.05 -3.14 -4.86
N GLU A 114 -17.57 -3.24 -6.11
CA GLU A 114 -16.83 -4.41 -6.60
C GLU A 114 -15.48 -4.52 -5.88
N LEU A 115 -15.12 -5.74 -5.48
CA LEU A 115 -13.85 -6.06 -4.84
C LEU A 115 -13.12 -7.13 -5.65
N TYR A 116 -11.82 -6.92 -5.84
CA TYR A 116 -10.92 -7.94 -6.37
C TYR A 116 -9.69 -8.09 -5.50
N ILE A 117 -9.36 -9.32 -5.10
CA ILE A 117 -8.19 -9.62 -4.26
C ILE A 117 -7.19 -10.48 -5.06
N TYR A 118 -5.94 -10.02 -5.12
CA TYR A 118 -4.82 -10.82 -5.59
C TYR A 118 -4.32 -11.73 -4.46
N GLU A 119 -4.36 -13.05 -4.65
CA GLU A 119 -4.07 -14.02 -3.58
C GLU A 119 -2.59 -14.11 -3.17
N HIS A 120 -1.65 -13.82 -4.09
CA HIS A 120 -0.22 -14.04 -3.89
C HIS A 120 0.63 -12.79 -4.15
N LEU A 121 0.05 -11.61 -3.98
CA LEU A 121 0.72 -10.34 -4.19
C LEU A 121 0.72 -9.50 -2.91
N GLY A 122 1.70 -8.59 -2.83
CA GLY A 122 1.84 -7.63 -1.74
C GLY A 122 1.07 -6.33 -1.99
N HIS A 123 1.35 -5.33 -1.16
CA HIS A 123 0.75 -3.99 -1.24
C HIS A 123 0.93 -3.34 -2.62
N ALA A 124 2.08 -3.55 -3.25
CA ALA A 124 2.40 -3.03 -4.58
C ALA A 124 1.86 -3.92 -5.71
N ALA A 125 0.66 -4.50 -5.56
CA ALA A 125 0.04 -5.37 -6.56
C ALA A 125 -0.02 -4.76 -7.97
N TYR A 126 -0.08 -3.43 -8.08
CA TYR A 126 -0.06 -2.70 -9.35
C TYR A 126 1.27 -2.82 -10.11
N GLU A 127 2.37 -3.13 -9.42
CA GLU A 127 3.69 -3.41 -10.01
C GLU A 127 3.90 -4.91 -10.24
N GLU A 128 3.37 -5.75 -9.36
CA GLU A 128 3.58 -7.19 -9.39
C GLU A 128 2.65 -7.90 -10.39
N ALA A 129 1.41 -7.42 -10.56
CA ALA A 129 0.40 -8.08 -11.38
C ALA A 129 0.46 -7.65 -12.84
N GLY A 130 0.80 -8.56 -13.74
CA GLY A 130 0.84 -8.29 -15.17
C GLY A 130 -0.53 -7.92 -15.80
N ASP A 131 -1.64 -8.27 -15.13
CA ASP A 131 -3.00 -7.97 -15.57
C ASP A 131 -3.65 -6.77 -14.87
N PHE A 132 -2.95 -6.10 -13.94
CA PHE A 132 -3.52 -5.00 -13.14
C PHE A 132 -4.12 -3.91 -14.03
N ASN A 133 -3.33 -3.38 -14.95
CA ASN A 133 -3.78 -2.31 -15.85
C ASN A 133 -4.94 -2.75 -16.74
N LYS A 134 -4.94 -4.00 -17.22
CA LYS A 134 -6.04 -4.55 -18.00
C LYS A 134 -7.32 -4.60 -17.18
N ARG A 135 -7.26 -5.03 -15.95
CA ARG A 135 -8.41 -5.11 -15.03
C ARG A 135 -9.01 -3.73 -14.76
N VAL A 136 -8.16 -2.74 -14.48
CA VAL A 136 -8.58 -1.34 -14.32
C VAL A 136 -9.24 -0.82 -15.60
N PHE A 137 -8.62 -1.06 -16.75
CA PHE A 137 -9.16 -0.64 -18.04
C PHE A 137 -10.52 -1.29 -18.35
N ASP A 138 -10.64 -2.60 -18.14
CA ASP A 138 -11.88 -3.33 -18.35
C ASP A 138 -13.01 -2.78 -17.45
N PHE A 139 -12.70 -2.45 -16.19
CA PHE A 139 -13.66 -1.82 -15.30
C PHE A 139 -14.11 -0.44 -15.79
N LEU A 140 -13.18 0.43 -16.16
CA LEU A 140 -13.45 1.79 -16.60
C LEU A 140 -14.20 1.87 -17.95
N THR A 141 -14.13 0.81 -18.77
CA THR A 141 -14.78 0.75 -20.09
C THR A 141 -16.07 -0.08 -20.11
N ARG A 142 -16.47 -0.68 -18.98
CA ARG A 142 -17.76 -1.39 -18.88
C ARG A 142 -18.91 -0.40 -19.13
N GLY A 143 -19.73 -0.70 -20.12
CA GLY A 143 -20.91 0.10 -20.44
C GLY A 143 -20.70 1.22 -21.47
N LYS A 144 -19.55 1.20 -22.16
CA LYS A 144 -19.34 2.00 -23.37
C LYS A 144 -19.64 1.18 -24.60
#